data_4d62f4b2cf4d5c75d0e29bc62d5e5744
#
_entry.id   4d62f4b2cf4d5c75d0e29bc62d5e5744
#
_cell.length_a   1.000
_cell.length_b   1.000
_cell.length_c   1.000
_cell.angle_alpha   90.00
_cell.angle_beta   90.00
_cell.angle_gamma   90.00
#
_symmetry.space_group_name_H-M   'P 1'
#
loop_
_entity.id
_entity.type
_entity.pdbx_description
1 polymer ?
#
loop_
_entity_poly.entity_id
_entity_poly.type
_entity_poly.pdbx_seq_one_letter_code
_entity_poly.pdbx_strand_id
1 'polypeptide(L)'
;MKSMKFECEDRYEAEKLAGLVSVQKDETVYVDGVAAVVDNEIVIKLKDKSSHAVLLKDRENVDRLQSLLLDVVKGKIKIRSSDFSGSVAEINLA
;
A
#
# COMPACT_ATOMS: atom_id res chain seq x y z
N MET A 1 -2.49 13.71 -13.11
CA MET A 1 -2.73 12.48 -12.34
C MET A 1 -1.41 11.97 -11.81
N LYS A 2 -1.33 11.68 -10.52
CA LYS A 2 -0.09 11.19 -9.92
C LYS A 2 -0.18 9.69 -9.67
N SER A 3 0.94 9.02 -9.80
CA SER A 3 1.04 7.63 -9.39
C SER A 3 2.37 7.44 -8.64
N MET A 4 2.39 6.44 -7.77
CA MET A 4 3.60 6.05 -7.06
C MET A 4 3.83 4.56 -7.31
N LYS A 5 5.08 4.21 -7.57
CA LYS A 5 5.46 2.82 -7.81
C LYS A 5 6.27 2.32 -6.63
N PHE A 6 5.98 1.10 -6.22
CA PHE A 6 6.68 0.44 -5.11
C PHE A 6 7.20 -0.90 -5.59
N GLU A 7 8.51 -1.07 -5.51
CA GLU A 7 9.11 -2.36 -5.86
C GLU A 7 8.96 -3.31 -4.69
N CYS A 8 8.36 -4.46 -4.96
CA CYS A 8 8.15 -5.50 -3.97
C CYS A 8 9.15 -6.63 -4.16
N GLU A 9 9.21 -7.55 -3.23
CA GLU A 9 10.15 -8.66 -3.28
C GLU A 9 9.90 -9.55 -4.50
N ASP A 10 8.62 -9.80 -4.81
CA ASP A 10 8.24 -10.58 -5.99
C ASP A 10 6.84 -10.17 -6.46
N ARG A 11 6.37 -10.85 -7.51
CA ARG A 11 5.06 -10.56 -8.10
C ARG A 11 3.91 -10.81 -7.12
N TYR A 12 4.03 -11.85 -6.32
CA TYR A 12 2.99 -12.18 -5.34
C TYR A 12 2.80 -11.05 -4.32
N GLU A 13 3.91 -10.48 -3.84
CA GLU A 13 3.84 -9.36 -2.90
C GLU A 13 3.29 -8.09 -3.56
N ALA A 14 3.63 -7.84 -4.82
CA ALA A 14 3.09 -6.70 -5.55
C ALA A 14 1.58 -6.82 -5.74
N GLU A 15 1.11 -8.00 -6.11
CA GLU A 15 -0.33 -8.27 -6.25
C GLU A 15 -1.05 -8.09 -4.93
N LYS A 16 -0.48 -8.60 -3.85
CA LYS A 16 -1.05 -8.47 -2.51
C LYS A 16 -1.17 -7.01 -2.11
N LEU A 17 -0.12 -6.22 -2.31
CA LEU A 17 -0.13 -4.80 -1.99
C LEU A 17 -1.21 -4.06 -2.80
N ALA A 18 -1.26 -4.29 -4.10
CA ALA A 18 -2.25 -3.64 -4.95
C ALA A 18 -3.68 -3.97 -4.50
N GLY A 19 -3.92 -5.21 -4.10
CA GLY A 19 -5.24 -5.61 -3.60
C GLY A 19 -5.61 -4.96 -2.28
N LEU A 20 -4.62 -4.82 -1.37
CA LEU A 20 -4.87 -4.24 -0.05
C LEU A 20 -5.23 -2.76 -0.10
N VAL A 21 -4.65 -2.02 -1.05
CA VAL A 21 -4.84 -0.57 -1.13
C VAL A 21 -5.86 -0.16 -2.18
N SER A 22 -6.56 -1.12 -2.79
CA SER A 22 -7.58 -0.78 -3.78
C SER A 22 -8.74 -0.03 -3.14
N VAL A 23 -9.37 0.83 -3.94
CA VAL A 23 -10.51 1.61 -3.48
C VAL A 23 -11.71 0.69 -3.26
N GLN A 24 -12.36 0.84 -2.10
CA GLN A 24 -13.53 0.05 -1.73
C GLN A 24 -14.82 0.79 -2.07
N LYS A 25 -15.95 0.24 -1.62
CA LYS A 25 -17.25 0.88 -1.78
C LYS A 25 -17.19 2.33 -1.28
N ASP A 26 -17.93 3.19 -1.95
CA ASP A 26 -18.04 4.60 -1.58
C ASP A 26 -16.70 5.33 -1.65
N GLU A 27 -15.81 4.83 -2.49
CA GLU A 27 -14.50 5.45 -2.73
C GLU A 27 -13.63 5.56 -1.47
N THR A 28 -13.90 4.74 -0.46
CA THR A 28 -13.14 4.75 0.78
C THR A 28 -12.08 3.67 0.74
N VAL A 29 -10.83 4.05 0.92
CA VAL A 29 -9.74 3.09 1.04
C VAL A 29 -9.88 2.34 2.36
N TYR A 30 -9.74 1.02 2.28
CA TYR A 30 -10.00 0.15 3.42
C TYR A 30 -8.83 0.05 4.39
N VAL A 31 -7.77 0.80 4.17
CA VAL A 31 -6.59 0.82 5.04
C VAL A 31 -6.85 1.66 6.28
N ASP A 32 -6.55 1.09 7.44
CA ASP A 32 -6.69 1.77 8.73
C ASP A 32 -5.35 2.32 9.24
N GLY A 33 -4.25 1.75 8.82
CA GLY A 33 -2.93 2.24 9.21
C GLY A 33 -1.84 1.21 8.99
N VAL A 34 -0.69 1.49 9.59
CA VAL A 34 0.47 0.62 9.55
C VAL A 34 0.68 0.08 10.96
N ALA A 35 0.62 -1.25 11.10
CA ALA A 35 0.76 -1.89 12.40
C ALA A 35 2.22 -2.07 12.81
N ALA A 36 3.12 -2.34 11.86
CA ALA A 36 4.53 -2.56 12.16
C ALA A 36 5.38 -2.42 10.90
N VAL A 37 6.65 -2.09 11.10
CA VAL A 37 7.66 -2.08 10.05
C VAL A 37 8.90 -2.77 10.61
N VAL A 38 9.37 -3.81 9.91
CA VAL A 38 10.58 -4.53 10.28
C VAL A 38 11.37 -4.82 9.01
N ASP A 39 12.56 -4.24 8.89
CA ASP A 39 13.43 -4.37 7.71
C ASP A 39 12.67 -3.98 6.44
N ASN A 40 12.45 -4.93 5.52
CA ASN A 40 11.73 -4.68 4.27
C ASN A 40 10.27 -5.16 4.31
N GLU A 41 9.77 -5.44 5.51
CA GLU A 41 8.39 -5.87 5.70
C GLU A 41 7.56 -4.74 6.31
N ILE A 42 6.39 -4.51 5.76
CA ILE A 42 5.41 -3.59 6.31
C ILE A 42 4.13 -4.38 6.60
N VAL A 43 3.57 -4.19 7.79
CA VAL A 43 2.30 -4.82 8.17
C VAL A 43 1.21 -3.76 8.07
N ILE A 44 0.28 -3.97 7.16
CA ILE A 44 -0.82 -3.03 6.89
C ILE A 44 -2.06 -3.50 7.61
N LYS A 45 -2.66 -2.59 8.38
CA LYS A 45 -3.89 -2.88 9.10
C LYS A 45 -5.08 -2.34 8.32
N LEU A 46 -6.10 -3.17 8.17
CA LEU A 46 -7.32 -2.80 7.48
C LEU A 46 -8.43 -2.45 8.49
N LYS A 47 -9.47 -1.81 8.00
CA LYS A 47 -10.59 -1.38 8.85
C LYS A 47 -11.42 -2.54 9.40
N ASP A 48 -11.32 -3.72 8.80
CA ASP A 48 -11.93 -4.94 9.33
C ASP A 48 -11.11 -5.56 10.46
N LYS A 49 -10.03 -4.88 10.89
CA LYS A 49 -9.12 -5.28 11.95
C LYS A 49 -8.14 -6.40 11.56
N SER A 50 -8.14 -6.82 10.32
CA SER A 50 -7.13 -7.76 9.83
C SER A 50 -5.81 -7.03 9.59
N SER A 51 -4.71 -7.75 9.66
CA SER A 51 -3.37 -7.24 9.37
C SER A 51 -2.72 -8.11 8.33
N HIS A 52 -1.99 -7.47 7.41
CA HIS A 52 -1.40 -8.16 6.28
C HIS A 52 0.03 -7.69 6.07
N ALA A 53 0.96 -8.62 6.06
CA ALA A 53 2.37 -8.31 5.82
C ALA A 53 2.65 -8.26 4.32
N VAL A 54 3.42 -7.27 3.91
CA VAL A 54 3.89 -7.14 2.52
C VAL A 54 5.40 -6.96 2.55
N LEU A 55 6.09 -7.71 1.73
CA LEU A 55 7.54 -7.63 1.61
C LEU A 55 7.92 -6.76 0.41
N LEU A 56 8.57 -5.65 0.68
CA LEU A 56 9.08 -4.75 -0.34
C LEU A 56 10.51 -5.16 -0.72
N LYS A 57 11.03 -4.57 -1.78
CA LYS A 57 12.38 -4.87 -2.24
C LYS A 57 13.44 -4.40 -1.24
N ASP A 58 13.22 -3.25 -0.62
CA ASP A 58 14.16 -2.66 0.32
C ASP A 58 13.45 -1.71 1.27
N ARG A 59 14.20 -1.17 2.22
CA ARG A 59 13.64 -0.27 3.24
C ARG A 59 13.19 1.07 2.67
N GLU A 60 13.82 1.54 1.61
CA GLU A 60 13.41 2.80 0.98
C GLU A 60 11.98 2.71 0.46
N ASN A 61 11.63 1.59 -0.19
CA ASN A 61 10.27 1.37 -0.64
C ASN A 61 9.29 1.27 0.53
N VAL A 62 9.70 0.64 1.62
CA VAL A 62 8.86 0.55 2.83
C VAL A 62 8.59 1.94 3.39
N ASP A 63 9.62 2.77 3.52
CA ASP A 63 9.47 4.10 4.10
C ASP A 63 8.56 4.99 3.24
N ARG A 64 8.69 4.92 1.92
CA ARG A 64 7.81 5.65 1.00
C ARG A 64 6.37 5.17 1.10
N LEU A 65 6.17 3.88 1.18
CA LEU A 65 4.83 3.31 1.30
C LEU A 65 4.20 3.69 2.64
N GLN A 66 4.96 3.61 3.72
CA GLN A 66 4.49 4.00 5.04
C GLN A 66 4.00 5.46 5.04
N SER A 67 4.79 6.36 4.45
CA SER A 67 4.41 7.78 4.36
C SER A 67 3.12 7.97 3.58
N LEU A 68 2.98 7.27 2.46
CA LEU A 68 1.77 7.35 1.66
C LEU A 68 0.55 6.87 2.46
N LEU A 69 0.67 5.71 3.11
CA LEU A 69 -0.46 5.16 3.86
C LEU A 69 -0.87 6.04 5.03
N LEU A 70 0.09 6.66 5.71
CA LEU A 70 -0.22 7.61 6.78
C LEU A 70 -0.98 8.82 6.25
N ASP A 71 -0.59 9.35 5.09
CA ASP A 71 -1.28 10.47 4.48
C ASP A 71 -2.70 10.08 4.03
N VAL A 72 -2.87 8.87 3.54
CA VAL A 72 -4.20 8.35 3.17
C VAL A 72 -5.09 8.25 4.39
N VAL A 73 -4.58 7.71 5.50
CA VAL A 73 -5.34 7.57 6.74
C VAL A 73 -5.73 8.94 7.30
N LYS A 74 -4.85 9.93 7.17
CA LYS A 74 -5.14 11.30 7.63
C LYS A 74 -6.06 12.07 6.69
N GLY A 75 -6.41 11.50 5.55
CA GLY A 75 -7.27 12.15 4.59
C GLY A 75 -6.59 13.20 3.71
N LYS A 76 -5.26 13.27 3.73
CA LYS A 76 -4.50 14.22 2.92
C LYS A 76 -4.40 13.81 1.46
N ILE A 77 -4.40 12.51 1.20
CA ILE A 77 -4.25 11.93 -0.14
C ILE A 77 -5.31 10.87 -0.31
N LYS A 78 -5.89 10.80 -1.50
CA LYS A 78 -6.84 9.74 -1.85
C LYS A 78 -6.22 8.81 -2.87
N ILE A 79 -6.41 7.51 -2.67
CA ILE A 79 -6.03 6.50 -3.65
C ILE A 79 -7.20 6.33 -4.62
N ARG A 80 -6.93 6.48 -5.89
CA ARG A 80 -7.92 6.33 -6.94
C ARG A 80 -8.04 4.88 -7.40
N SER A 81 -6.90 4.23 -7.60
CA SER A 81 -6.84 2.84 -8.04
C SER A 81 -5.46 2.29 -7.74
N SER A 82 -5.32 0.99 -7.84
CA SER A 82 -4.02 0.33 -7.70
C SER A 82 -3.92 -0.79 -8.71
N ASP A 83 -2.69 -1.09 -9.09
CA ASP A 83 -2.40 -2.07 -10.11
C ASP A 83 -1.04 -2.67 -9.84
N PHE A 84 -0.67 -3.72 -10.54
CA PHE A 84 0.67 -4.27 -10.43
C PHE A 84 1.13 -4.81 -11.78
N SER A 85 2.44 -4.83 -11.95
CA SER A 85 3.09 -5.38 -13.13
C SER A 85 4.40 -6.00 -12.67
N GLY A 86 4.55 -7.32 -12.84
CA GLY A 86 5.70 -8.02 -12.30
C GLY A 86 5.78 -7.82 -10.79
N SER A 87 6.95 -7.44 -10.28
CA SER A 87 7.17 -7.21 -8.86
C SER A 87 6.92 -5.76 -8.44
N VAL A 88 6.30 -4.95 -9.29
CA VAL A 88 6.05 -3.53 -8.99
C VAL A 88 4.56 -3.30 -8.80
N ALA A 89 4.20 -2.68 -7.68
CA ALA A 89 2.85 -2.22 -7.44
C ALA A 89 2.77 -0.73 -7.77
N GLU A 90 1.71 -0.34 -8.48
CA GLU A 90 1.49 1.06 -8.83
C GLU A 90 0.21 1.53 -8.14
N ILE A 91 0.32 2.62 -7.40
CA ILE A 91 -0.80 3.21 -6.69
C ILE A 91 -1.11 4.55 -7.34
N ASN A 92 -2.29 4.67 -7.92
CA ASN A 92 -2.72 5.88 -8.61
C ASN A 92 -3.47 6.77 -7.64
N LEU A 93 -3.07 8.03 -7.57
CA LEU A 93 -3.62 9.00 -6.64
C LEU A 93 -4.61 9.91 -7.33
N ALA A 94 -5.62 10.29 -6.60
CA ALA A 94 -6.62 11.23 -7.11
C ALA A 94 -6.10 12.66 -7.07
#